data_08282d1d4a855b654d79c3d6480881e4
#
_entry.id   08282d1d4a855b654d79c3d6480881e4
#
_cell.length_a   1.000
_cell.length_b   1.000
_cell.length_c   1.000
_cell.angle_alpha   90.00
_cell.angle_beta   90.00
_cell.angle_gamma   90.00
#
_symmetry.space_group_name_H-M   'P 1'
#
loop_
_entity.id
_entity.type
_entity.pdbx_description
1 polymer ?
#
loop_
_entity_poly.entity_id
_entity_poly.type
_entity_poly.pdbx_seq_one_letter_code
_entity_poly.pdbx_strand_id
1 'polypeptide(L)'
;LIDKDFTLQTLEYKLVAYQDDTSKEGIQKSDIFKKIVSNETPMMIEKKFIDKYESFIYSKLIACSNYPLIAKDDDGDGFFRRIYPIKVKPKSKTRINIADYHLPILNELEGVFNWCLEGLLRLMKNDFKFSESKRSSQMLNEMKQDVDTVKCFIDDMVIFDNVSKIDAGDIYKAYRLYCVSNGFLSKETLTQTKLTAKLTNIAEEYGFKRTRGENSYNAFVGIKLKVSESNNGGN
;
A
#
# COMPACT_ATOMS: atom_id res chain seq x y z
N LEU A 1 7.50 -5.73 -12.06
CA LEU A 1 8.96 -5.71 -12.27
C LEU A 1 9.72 -6.61 -11.31
N ILE A 2 9.30 -6.76 -10.08
CA ILE A 2 10.06 -7.44 -9.00
C ILE A 2 9.64 -8.93 -8.84
N ASP A 3 8.63 -9.38 -9.56
CA ASP A 3 7.99 -10.68 -9.34
C ASP A 3 8.56 -11.87 -10.12
N LYS A 4 9.56 -11.65 -10.97
CA LYS A 4 10.17 -12.72 -11.78
C LYS A 4 11.59 -13.01 -11.32
N ASP A 5 11.95 -14.27 -11.25
CA ASP A 5 13.23 -14.75 -10.70
C ASP A 5 14.48 -14.14 -11.35
N PHE A 6 14.38 -13.71 -12.62
CA PHE A 6 15.48 -13.05 -13.33
C PHE A 6 15.48 -11.51 -13.26
N THR A 7 14.57 -10.90 -12.49
CA THR A 7 14.45 -9.44 -12.47
C THR A 7 15.61 -8.77 -11.72
N LEU A 8 16.14 -9.39 -10.69
CA LEU A 8 17.20 -8.83 -9.85
C LEU A 8 18.49 -8.57 -10.66
N GLN A 9 18.82 -9.44 -11.61
CA GLN A 9 19.98 -9.25 -12.48
C GLN A 9 19.91 -7.94 -13.29
N THR A 10 18.70 -7.46 -13.63
CA THR A 10 18.53 -6.23 -14.41
C THR A 10 18.75 -4.97 -13.58
N LEU A 11 18.66 -5.09 -12.26
CA LEU A 11 18.89 -4.00 -11.30
C LEU A 11 20.37 -3.89 -10.88
N GLU A 12 21.15 -4.94 -11.12
CA GLU A 12 22.56 -4.98 -10.76
C GLU A 12 23.33 -3.88 -11.53
N TYR A 13 24.18 -3.16 -10.82
CA TYR A 13 24.97 -2.02 -11.35
C TYR A 13 24.12 -0.86 -11.91
N LYS A 14 22.84 -0.78 -11.59
CA LYS A 14 21.99 0.36 -11.96
C LYS A 14 21.82 1.31 -10.78
N LEU A 15 21.94 2.61 -11.01
CA LEU A 15 21.67 3.63 -10.01
C LEU A 15 20.17 3.88 -9.85
N VAL A 16 19.42 3.79 -10.93
CA VAL A 16 17.97 4.04 -10.98
C VAL A 16 17.29 2.94 -11.79
N ALA A 17 16.19 2.44 -11.27
CA ALA A 17 15.25 1.61 -12.00
C ALA A 17 13.90 2.36 -12.10
N TYR A 18 13.48 2.62 -13.33
CA TYR A 18 12.28 3.38 -13.63
C TYR A 18 11.23 2.48 -14.28
N GLN A 19 9.98 2.62 -13.81
CA GLN A 19 8.83 1.97 -14.42
C GLN A 19 7.77 3.03 -14.71
N ASP A 20 7.41 3.20 -15.97
CA ASP A 20 6.46 4.20 -16.41
C ASP A 20 5.06 3.69 -16.14
N ASP A 21 4.47 2.77 -16.35
CA ASP A 21 3.09 2.39 -16.06
C ASP A 21 3.03 1.15 -15.17
N THR A 22 2.82 1.36 -13.88
CA THR A 22 2.68 0.27 -12.94
C THR A 22 1.26 -0.27 -12.98
N SER A 23 1.12 -1.57 -13.17
CA SER A 23 -0.18 -2.24 -13.19
C SER A 23 -0.90 -2.13 -11.84
N LYS A 24 -2.24 -2.20 -11.88
CA LYS A 24 -3.09 -2.25 -10.69
C LYS A 24 -2.81 -3.47 -9.79
N GLU A 25 -2.08 -4.45 -10.29
CA GLU A 25 -1.86 -5.70 -9.55
C GLU A 25 -1.01 -5.56 -8.28
N GLY A 26 -0.27 -4.46 -8.14
CA GLY A 26 0.61 -4.23 -6.99
C GLY A 26 1.83 -5.13 -6.94
N ILE A 27 2.56 -5.06 -5.84
CA ILE A 27 3.73 -5.89 -5.56
C ILE A 27 3.28 -7.22 -4.98
N GLN A 28 3.72 -8.33 -5.59
CA GLN A 28 3.36 -9.68 -5.17
C GLN A 28 4.25 -10.19 -4.02
N LYS A 29 5.52 -9.76 -4.00
CA LYS A 29 6.55 -10.19 -3.03
C LYS A 29 7.15 -8.95 -2.35
N SER A 30 6.53 -8.53 -1.27
CA SER A 30 6.97 -7.34 -0.52
C SER A 30 8.32 -7.52 0.16
N ASP A 31 8.69 -8.76 0.50
CA ASP A 31 9.96 -9.09 1.12
C ASP A 31 11.15 -8.76 0.20
N ILE A 32 11.04 -9.08 -1.09
CA ILE A 32 12.06 -8.73 -2.10
C ILE A 32 12.16 -7.21 -2.26
N PHE A 33 11.02 -6.53 -2.36
CA PHE A 33 10.97 -5.07 -2.43
C PHE A 33 11.65 -4.42 -1.21
N LYS A 34 11.32 -4.89 0.00
CA LYS A 34 11.92 -4.40 1.24
C LYS A 34 13.43 -4.59 1.27
N LYS A 35 13.93 -5.74 0.84
CA LYS A 35 15.38 -6.03 0.75
C LYS A 35 16.09 -5.11 -0.23
N ILE A 36 15.52 -4.88 -1.42
CA ILE A 36 16.09 -3.95 -2.42
C ILE A 36 16.18 -2.54 -1.86
N VAL A 37 15.10 -2.05 -1.23
CA VAL A 37 15.03 -0.67 -0.74
C VAL A 37 15.91 -0.45 0.48
N SER A 38 16.00 -1.41 1.41
CA SER A 38 16.86 -1.30 2.59
C SER A 38 18.34 -1.49 2.26
N ASN A 39 18.65 -2.35 1.30
CA ASN A 39 20.01 -2.66 0.86
C ASN A 39 20.98 -3.01 2.02
N GLU A 40 20.47 -3.63 3.07
CA GLU A 40 21.25 -3.98 4.27
C GLU A 40 22.04 -5.28 4.09
N THR A 41 21.55 -6.16 3.23
CA THR A 41 22.15 -7.48 2.98
C THR A 41 22.25 -7.75 1.49
N PRO A 42 23.28 -8.49 1.03
CA PRO A 42 23.36 -8.89 -0.37
C PRO A 42 22.17 -9.80 -0.73
N MET A 43 21.83 -9.78 -2.00
CA MET A 43 20.77 -10.60 -2.58
C MET A 43 21.34 -11.62 -3.53
N MET A 44 20.74 -12.80 -3.56
CA MET A 44 21.13 -13.84 -4.50
C MET A 44 20.72 -13.47 -5.91
N ILE A 45 21.69 -13.36 -6.81
CA ILE A 45 21.48 -13.06 -8.23
C ILE A 45 21.56 -14.34 -9.03
N GLU A 46 20.60 -14.53 -9.91
CA GLU A 46 20.53 -15.67 -10.80
C GLU A 46 20.62 -15.19 -12.26
N LYS A 47 21.61 -15.70 -12.98
CA LYS A 47 21.80 -15.45 -14.42
C LYS A 47 21.83 -16.79 -15.16
N LYS A 48 21.36 -16.79 -16.41
CA LYS A 48 21.46 -17.99 -17.24
C LYS A 48 22.92 -18.40 -17.43
N PHE A 49 23.21 -19.68 -17.25
CA PHE A 49 24.53 -20.28 -17.45
C PHE A 49 25.65 -19.79 -16.50
N ILE A 50 25.28 -19.14 -15.39
CA ILE A 50 26.21 -18.68 -14.38
C ILE A 50 25.69 -19.17 -13.03
N ASP A 51 26.59 -19.66 -12.18
CA ASP A 51 26.23 -20.04 -10.81
C ASP A 51 25.67 -18.84 -10.04
N LYS A 52 24.72 -19.09 -9.15
CA LYS A 52 24.13 -18.07 -8.30
C LYS A 52 25.21 -17.44 -7.44
N TYR A 53 25.19 -16.12 -7.33
CA TYR A 53 26.12 -15.35 -6.51
C TYR A 53 25.39 -14.24 -5.76
N GLU A 54 26.03 -13.75 -4.69
CA GLU A 54 25.49 -12.65 -3.90
C GLU A 54 25.96 -11.30 -4.42
N SER A 55 25.05 -10.33 -4.51
CA SER A 55 25.36 -8.96 -4.90
C SER A 55 24.45 -7.97 -4.19
N PHE A 56 24.94 -6.74 -4.01
CA PHE A 56 24.13 -5.63 -3.51
C PHE A 56 23.39 -4.93 -4.64
N ILE A 57 22.12 -4.60 -4.43
CA ILE A 57 21.29 -3.85 -5.38
C ILE A 57 21.17 -2.40 -4.91
N TYR A 58 21.94 -1.50 -5.53
CA TYR A 58 21.94 -0.06 -5.17
C TYR A 58 20.88 0.76 -5.89
N SER A 59 20.12 0.18 -6.79
CA SER A 59 19.09 0.85 -7.58
C SER A 59 18.06 1.55 -6.74
N LYS A 60 17.81 2.83 -7.01
CA LYS A 60 16.64 3.55 -6.49
C LYS A 60 15.46 3.28 -7.41
N LEU A 61 14.35 2.84 -6.81
CA LEU A 61 13.16 2.47 -7.56
C LEU A 61 12.26 3.70 -7.73
N ILE A 62 11.89 4.02 -8.97
CA ILE A 62 10.93 5.06 -9.32
C ILE A 62 9.82 4.39 -10.13
N ALA A 63 8.58 4.56 -9.70
CA ALA A 63 7.42 4.01 -10.40
C ALA A 63 6.37 5.09 -10.62
N CYS A 64 5.82 5.18 -11.84
CA CYS A 64 4.64 5.95 -12.15
C CYS A 64 3.42 5.03 -12.18
N SER A 65 2.33 5.47 -11.60
CA SER A 65 1.08 4.69 -11.57
C SER A 65 -0.14 5.61 -11.49
N ASN A 66 -1.22 5.17 -12.10
CA ASN A 66 -2.55 5.75 -11.89
C ASN A 66 -3.27 5.17 -10.68
N TYR A 67 -2.68 4.17 -10.04
CA TYR A 67 -3.23 3.45 -8.91
C TYR A 67 -2.26 3.50 -7.71
N PRO A 68 -2.77 3.43 -6.48
CA PRO A 68 -1.94 3.27 -5.30
C PRO A 68 -1.04 2.03 -5.42
N LEU A 69 0.22 2.16 -5.02
CA LEU A 69 1.12 1.02 -4.93
C LEU A 69 0.77 0.22 -3.67
N ILE A 70 0.33 -1.00 -3.84
CA ILE A 70 -0.03 -1.92 -2.75
C ILE A 70 0.87 -3.15 -2.75
N ALA A 71 1.09 -3.74 -1.59
CA ALA A 71 1.68 -5.07 -1.46
C ALA A 71 0.57 -6.06 -1.09
N LYS A 72 0.47 -7.16 -1.84
CA LYS A 72 -0.60 -8.14 -1.62
C LYS A 72 -0.35 -9.06 -0.44
N ASP A 73 0.89 -9.19 -0.05
CA ASP A 73 1.37 -10.08 1.02
C ASP A 73 1.73 -9.32 2.30
N ASP A 74 1.63 -7.98 2.30
CA ASP A 74 2.07 -7.15 3.41
C ASP A 74 1.24 -5.86 3.54
N ASP A 75 0.50 -5.76 4.61
CA ASP A 75 -0.27 -4.58 5.02
C ASP A 75 0.40 -3.79 6.17
N GLY A 76 1.64 -4.16 6.50
CA GLY A 76 2.36 -3.60 7.62
C GLY A 76 3.10 -2.28 7.33
N ASP A 77 3.41 -1.54 8.39
CA ASP A 77 4.22 -0.31 8.32
C ASP A 77 5.59 -0.53 7.68
N GLY A 78 6.08 -1.77 7.68
CA GLY A 78 7.34 -2.15 7.06
C GLY A 78 7.40 -1.85 5.56
N PHE A 79 6.30 -2.02 4.86
CA PHE A 79 6.18 -1.69 3.43
C PHE A 79 6.03 -0.17 3.22
N PHE A 80 5.06 0.45 3.89
CA PHE A 80 4.70 1.85 3.66
C PHE A 80 5.79 2.86 4.05
N ARG A 81 6.60 2.59 5.08
CA ARG A 81 7.71 3.47 5.47
C ARG A 81 8.83 3.55 4.40
N ARG A 82 8.82 2.66 3.42
CA ARG A 82 9.80 2.60 2.32
C ARG A 82 9.30 3.26 1.04
N ILE A 83 8.08 3.77 1.06
CA ILE A 83 7.44 4.44 -0.09
C ILE A 83 7.37 5.94 0.18
N TYR A 84 7.81 6.72 -0.79
CA TYR A 84 7.62 8.17 -0.80
C TYR A 84 6.70 8.55 -1.97
N PRO A 85 5.39 8.69 -1.76
CA PRO A 85 4.46 9.00 -2.82
C PRO A 85 4.55 10.47 -3.22
N ILE A 86 4.57 10.72 -4.53
CA ILE A 86 4.56 12.07 -5.12
C ILE A 86 3.26 12.24 -5.90
N LYS A 87 2.32 13.01 -5.35
CA LYS A 87 1.04 13.28 -6.01
C LYS A 87 1.20 14.33 -7.10
N VAL A 88 1.07 13.91 -8.35
CA VAL A 88 1.09 14.81 -9.51
C VAL A 88 -0.23 15.59 -9.59
N LYS A 89 -0.14 16.86 -9.99
CA LYS A 89 -1.34 17.69 -10.19
C LYS A 89 -2.20 17.14 -11.33
N PRO A 90 -3.53 17.16 -11.21
CA PRO A 90 -4.41 16.78 -12.30
C PRO A 90 -4.20 17.68 -13.53
N LYS A 91 -4.51 17.15 -14.71
CA LYS A 91 -4.44 17.91 -15.95
C LYS A 91 -5.31 19.18 -15.85
N SER A 92 -4.72 20.34 -16.10
CA SER A 92 -5.50 21.57 -16.26
C SER A 92 -6.40 21.48 -17.49
N LYS A 93 -7.62 22.01 -17.40
CA LYS A 93 -8.53 22.12 -18.55
C LYS A 93 -7.95 22.98 -19.69
N THR A 94 -7.02 23.88 -19.37
CA THR A 94 -6.33 24.77 -20.30
C THR A 94 -4.97 24.26 -20.77
N ARG A 95 -4.64 22.99 -20.48
CA ARG A 95 -3.35 22.42 -20.86
C ARG A 95 -3.26 22.26 -22.37
N ILE A 96 -2.25 22.87 -22.97
CA ILE A 96 -1.86 22.62 -24.36
C ILE A 96 -1.04 21.32 -24.36
N ASN A 97 -1.42 20.37 -25.21
CA ASN A 97 -0.60 19.17 -25.45
C ASN A 97 0.57 19.58 -26.34
N ILE A 98 1.77 19.54 -25.79
CA ILE A 98 3.02 19.72 -26.53
C ILE A 98 3.56 18.33 -26.79
N ALA A 99 3.63 17.94 -28.06
CA ALA A 99 4.32 16.71 -28.46
C ALA A 99 5.81 16.84 -28.11
N ASP A 100 6.41 15.73 -27.70
CA ASP A 100 7.84 15.64 -27.43
C ASP A 100 8.38 16.69 -26.45
N TYR A 101 7.57 17.04 -25.42
CA TYR A 101 7.95 18.02 -24.40
C TYR A 101 9.28 17.73 -23.70
N HIS A 102 9.74 16.49 -23.74
CA HIS A 102 11.04 16.09 -23.19
C HIS A 102 12.23 16.62 -24.00
N LEU A 103 12.09 16.86 -25.31
CA LEU A 103 13.19 17.34 -26.16
C LEU A 103 13.73 18.72 -25.74
N PRO A 104 12.94 19.75 -25.45
CA PRO A 104 13.45 20.99 -24.91
C PRO A 104 14.23 20.79 -23.59
N ILE A 105 13.74 19.88 -22.70
CA ILE A 105 14.41 19.60 -21.44
C ILE A 105 15.79 18.98 -21.66
N LEU A 106 15.95 18.12 -22.68
CA LEU A 106 17.24 17.54 -23.05
C LEU A 106 18.24 18.58 -23.52
N ASN A 107 17.79 19.71 -24.07
CA ASN A 107 18.65 20.82 -24.48
C ASN A 107 19.10 21.69 -23.28
N GLU A 108 18.51 21.51 -22.10
CA GLU A 108 18.79 22.27 -20.86
C GLU A 108 19.37 21.37 -19.76
N LEU A 109 20.09 20.32 -20.11
CA LEU A 109 20.61 19.34 -19.14
C LEU A 109 21.50 19.96 -18.06
N GLU A 110 22.24 21.02 -18.38
CA GLU A 110 23.05 21.75 -17.40
C GLU A 110 22.18 22.40 -16.33
N GLY A 111 21.06 23.01 -16.73
CA GLY A 111 20.08 23.59 -15.82
C GLY A 111 19.39 22.52 -14.95
N VAL A 112 19.04 21.39 -15.56
CA VAL A 112 18.48 20.23 -14.83
C VAL A 112 19.47 19.69 -13.81
N PHE A 113 20.76 19.57 -14.19
CA PHE A 113 21.81 19.12 -13.29
C PHE A 113 22.00 20.07 -12.09
N ASN A 114 22.05 21.39 -12.33
CA ASN A 114 22.15 22.38 -11.27
C ASN A 114 20.94 22.31 -10.30
N TRP A 115 19.75 22.15 -10.83
CA TRP A 115 18.54 21.95 -10.01
C TRP A 115 18.64 20.69 -9.15
N CYS A 116 19.18 19.60 -9.68
CA CYS A 116 19.44 18.36 -8.92
C CYS A 116 20.49 18.58 -7.82
N LEU A 117 21.55 19.35 -8.10
CA LEU A 117 22.57 19.71 -7.10
C LEU A 117 21.99 20.52 -5.95
N GLU A 118 21.14 21.51 -6.24
CA GLU A 118 20.45 22.26 -5.19
C GLU A 118 19.58 21.35 -4.31
N GLY A 119 18.89 20.38 -4.94
CA GLY A 119 18.14 19.34 -4.23
C GLY A 119 19.02 18.50 -3.32
N LEU A 120 20.18 18.07 -3.81
CA LEU A 120 21.16 17.30 -3.03
C LEU A 120 21.70 18.10 -1.84
N LEU A 121 22.11 19.36 -2.05
CA LEU A 121 22.60 20.23 -0.98
C LEU A 121 21.56 20.40 0.12
N ARG A 122 20.30 20.57 -0.27
CA ARG A 122 19.17 20.64 0.68
C ARG A 122 18.98 19.34 1.46
N LEU A 123 19.08 18.21 0.78
CA LEU A 123 18.97 16.88 1.39
C LEU A 123 20.12 16.64 2.39
N MET A 124 21.34 16.99 2.03
CA MET A 124 22.52 16.90 2.91
C MET A 124 22.36 17.79 4.16
N LYS A 125 21.87 19.03 4.01
CA LYS A 125 21.59 19.93 5.14
C LYS A 125 20.50 19.38 6.07
N ASN A 126 19.65 18.49 5.59
CA ASN A 126 18.57 17.84 6.35
C ASN A 126 18.95 16.41 6.77
N ASP A 127 20.24 16.10 6.96
CA ASP A 127 20.74 14.79 7.36
C ASP A 127 20.20 13.63 6.50
N PHE A 128 20.13 13.85 5.19
CA PHE A 128 19.58 12.90 4.20
C PHE A 128 18.13 12.49 4.45
N LYS A 129 17.37 13.31 5.18
CA LYS A 129 15.93 13.09 5.36
C LYS A 129 15.15 13.90 4.33
N PHE A 130 14.23 13.24 3.63
CA PHE A 130 13.33 13.93 2.72
C PHE A 130 12.43 14.90 3.49
N SER A 131 12.16 16.06 2.88
CA SER A 131 11.20 17.01 3.44
C SER A 131 9.80 16.42 3.37
N GLU A 132 9.11 16.32 4.50
CA GLU A 132 7.76 15.84 4.53
C GLU A 132 6.81 16.81 3.83
N SER A 133 6.01 16.28 2.93
CA SER A 133 4.93 17.01 2.28
C SER A 133 3.60 16.54 2.86
N LYS A 134 2.74 17.49 3.27
CA LYS A 134 1.38 17.16 3.74
C LYS A 134 0.61 16.29 2.72
N ARG A 135 0.82 16.54 1.42
CA ARG A 135 0.19 15.76 0.35
C ARG A 135 0.72 14.33 0.27
N SER A 136 2.03 14.14 0.44
CA SER A 136 2.65 12.81 0.45
C SER A 136 2.19 12.00 1.67
N SER A 137 2.18 12.62 2.85
CA SER A 137 1.71 11.96 4.08
C SER A 137 0.22 11.59 3.99
N GLN A 138 -0.61 12.50 3.46
CA GLN A 138 -2.02 12.21 3.24
C GLN A 138 -2.21 11.06 2.24
N MET A 139 -1.51 11.09 1.09
CA MET A 139 -1.57 10.02 0.10
C MET A 139 -1.10 8.68 0.68
N LEU A 140 -0.06 8.68 1.50
CA LEU A 140 0.42 7.47 2.16
C LEU A 140 -0.63 6.90 3.13
N ASN A 141 -1.35 7.77 3.86
CA ASN A 141 -2.45 7.35 4.73
C ASN A 141 -3.63 6.80 3.91
N GLU A 142 -4.00 7.46 2.81
CA GLU A 142 -5.01 6.95 1.88
C GLU A 142 -4.61 5.56 1.36
N MET A 143 -3.36 5.38 0.93
CA MET A 143 -2.83 4.08 0.48
C MET A 143 -2.90 3.00 1.57
N LYS A 144 -2.60 3.35 2.82
CA LYS A 144 -2.74 2.42 3.98
C LYS A 144 -4.19 2.02 4.21
N GLN A 145 -5.12 2.96 4.08
CA GLN A 145 -6.56 2.70 4.24
C GLN A 145 -7.10 1.82 3.11
N ASP A 146 -6.72 2.08 1.87
CA ASP A 146 -7.14 1.28 0.71
C ASP A 146 -6.73 -0.20 0.79
N VAL A 147 -5.69 -0.52 1.56
CA VAL A 147 -5.23 -1.91 1.78
C VAL A 147 -5.94 -2.56 2.97
N ASP A 148 -6.39 -1.78 3.95
CA ASP A 148 -7.04 -2.31 5.15
C ASP A 148 -8.56 -2.32 5.05
N THR A 149 -9.08 -3.28 4.29
CA THR A 149 -10.54 -3.50 4.18
C THR A 149 -11.22 -3.73 5.52
N VAL A 150 -10.48 -4.19 6.54
CA VAL A 150 -11.02 -4.41 7.89
C VAL A 150 -11.17 -3.10 8.63
N LYS A 151 -10.18 -2.20 8.54
CA LYS A 151 -10.29 -0.85 9.13
C LYS A 151 -11.44 -0.08 8.50
N CYS A 152 -11.50 -0.04 7.17
CA CYS A 152 -12.63 0.59 6.46
C CYS A 152 -13.99 0.02 6.90
N PHE A 153 -14.08 -1.32 6.99
CA PHE A 153 -15.30 -1.96 7.48
C PHE A 153 -15.64 -1.57 8.91
N ILE A 154 -14.67 -1.48 9.81
CA ILE A 154 -14.90 -1.07 11.20
C ILE A 154 -15.39 0.38 11.26
N ASP A 155 -14.73 1.29 10.56
CA ASP A 155 -15.06 2.72 10.58
C ASP A 155 -16.46 2.98 9.99
N ASP A 156 -16.82 2.26 8.93
CA ASP A 156 -18.07 2.44 8.23
C ASP A 156 -19.26 1.68 8.86
N MET A 157 -19.04 0.45 9.33
CA MET A 157 -20.12 -0.49 9.68
C MET A 157 -20.21 -0.86 11.14
N VAL A 158 -19.21 -0.53 11.97
CA VAL A 158 -19.19 -0.92 13.37
C VAL A 158 -19.54 0.27 14.26
N ILE A 159 -20.36 0.02 15.29
CA ILE A 159 -20.62 0.95 16.39
C ILE A 159 -20.02 0.34 17.64
N PHE A 160 -19.23 1.13 18.35
CA PHE A 160 -18.66 0.73 19.63
C PHE A 160 -19.65 1.00 20.76
N ASP A 161 -19.94 -0.01 21.54
CA ASP A 161 -20.69 0.11 22.80
C ASP A 161 -20.19 -0.94 23.80
N ASN A 162 -20.32 -0.68 25.08
CA ASN A 162 -19.73 -1.55 26.10
C ASN A 162 -20.59 -2.81 26.43
N VAL A 163 -21.73 -3.00 25.77
CA VAL A 163 -22.72 -4.01 26.14
C VAL A 163 -22.98 -5.03 25.03
N SER A 164 -22.97 -4.60 23.79
CA SER A 164 -23.35 -5.44 22.67
C SER A 164 -22.36 -6.59 22.46
N LYS A 165 -22.94 -7.73 22.08
CA LYS A 165 -22.17 -8.94 21.71
C LYS A 165 -22.61 -9.39 20.33
N ILE A 166 -21.63 -9.72 19.48
CA ILE A 166 -21.86 -10.20 18.12
C ILE A 166 -20.99 -11.40 17.81
N ASP A 167 -21.55 -12.39 17.13
CA ASP A 167 -20.79 -13.57 16.71
C ASP A 167 -19.87 -13.27 15.52
N ALA A 168 -18.68 -13.88 15.53
CA ALA A 168 -17.69 -13.70 14.47
C ALA A 168 -18.22 -14.12 13.08
N GLY A 169 -19.18 -15.06 13.03
CA GLY A 169 -19.86 -15.46 11.81
C GLY A 169 -20.71 -14.35 11.22
N ASP A 170 -21.41 -13.59 12.04
CA ASP A 170 -22.26 -12.50 11.56
C ASP A 170 -21.43 -11.27 11.18
N ILE A 171 -20.34 -10.98 11.90
CA ILE A 171 -19.36 -9.98 11.48
C ILE A 171 -18.79 -10.37 10.11
N TYR A 172 -18.45 -11.65 9.90
CA TYR A 172 -17.89 -12.10 8.63
C TYR A 172 -18.89 -11.96 7.47
N LYS A 173 -20.16 -12.27 7.67
CA LYS A 173 -21.20 -12.06 6.65
C LYS A 173 -21.31 -10.57 6.28
N ALA A 174 -21.38 -9.70 7.29
CA ALA A 174 -21.44 -8.25 7.08
C ALA A 174 -20.19 -7.71 6.37
N TYR A 175 -19.01 -8.15 6.79
CA TYR A 175 -17.75 -7.80 6.14
C TYR A 175 -17.71 -8.23 4.67
N ARG A 176 -18.18 -9.44 4.36
CA ARG A 176 -18.26 -9.92 2.97
C ARG A 176 -19.18 -9.06 2.12
N LEU A 177 -20.36 -8.71 2.64
CA LEU A 177 -21.31 -7.82 1.96
C LEU A 177 -20.72 -6.42 1.75
N TYR A 178 -20.09 -5.88 2.78
CA TYR A 178 -19.38 -4.60 2.71
C TYR A 178 -18.30 -4.60 1.61
N CYS A 179 -17.47 -5.62 1.56
CA CYS A 179 -16.43 -5.74 0.54
C CYS A 179 -17.01 -5.79 -0.88
N VAL A 180 -18.08 -6.56 -1.10
CA VAL A 180 -18.77 -6.64 -2.40
C VAL A 180 -19.37 -5.29 -2.78
N SER A 181 -20.08 -4.63 -1.86
CA SER A 181 -20.75 -3.34 -2.12
C SER A 181 -19.75 -2.21 -2.42
N ASN A 182 -18.54 -2.28 -1.85
CA ASN A 182 -17.47 -1.29 -2.07
C ASN A 182 -16.48 -1.69 -3.19
N GLY A 183 -16.79 -2.76 -3.94
CA GLY A 183 -16.00 -3.15 -5.12
C GLY A 183 -14.67 -3.81 -4.81
N PHE A 184 -14.44 -4.26 -3.57
CA PHE A 184 -13.25 -5.05 -3.22
C PHE A 184 -13.32 -6.41 -3.89
N LEU A 185 -12.23 -6.81 -4.54
CA LEU A 185 -12.15 -8.10 -5.20
C LEU A 185 -12.15 -9.25 -4.17
N SER A 186 -12.65 -10.41 -4.56
CA SER A 186 -12.72 -11.58 -3.65
C SER A 186 -11.36 -12.02 -3.10
N LYS A 187 -10.26 -11.75 -3.82
CA LYS A 187 -8.89 -11.99 -3.36
C LYS A 187 -8.38 -10.94 -2.36
N GLU A 188 -9.02 -9.78 -2.27
CA GLU A 188 -8.72 -8.70 -1.31
C GLU A 188 -9.52 -8.90 -0.01
N THR A 189 -10.55 -9.76 -0.03
CA THR A 189 -11.36 -10.06 1.14
C THR A 189 -10.73 -11.17 1.97
N LEU A 190 -10.66 -10.94 3.29
CA LEU A 190 -10.13 -11.94 4.21
C LEU A 190 -11.09 -13.13 4.35
N THR A 191 -10.52 -14.30 4.63
CA THR A 191 -11.32 -15.44 5.13
C THR A 191 -11.79 -15.18 6.55
N GLN A 192 -12.82 -15.89 7.00
CA GLN A 192 -13.35 -15.73 8.37
C GLN A 192 -12.27 -15.88 9.44
N THR A 193 -11.39 -16.86 9.30
CA THR A 193 -10.29 -17.10 10.24
C THR A 193 -9.31 -15.92 10.30
N LYS A 194 -8.91 -15.39 9.13
CA LYS A 194 -8.01 -14.24 9.04
C LYS A 194 -8.68 -12.97 9.56
N LEU A 195 -9.95 -12.74 9.24
CA LEU A 195 -10.72 -11.62 9.77
C LEU A 195 -10.80 -11.68 11.31
N THR A 196 -11.16 -12.85 11.87
CA THR A 196 -11.23 -13.05 13.32
C THR A 196 -9.88 -12.79 13.99
N ALA A 197 -8.77 -13.26 13.40
CA ALA A 197 -7.42 -13.01 13.91
C ALA A 197 -7.09 -11.51 13.87
N LYS A 198 -7.39 -10.83 12.77
CA LYS A 198 -7.12 -9.39 12.62
C LYS A 198 -7.95 -8.56 13.59
N LEU A 199 -9.25 -8.85 13.73
CA LEU A 199 -10.11 -8.20 14.73
C LEU A 199 -9.62 -8.43 16.16
N THR A 200 -9.09 -9.61 16.47
CA THR A 200 -8.52 -9.90 17.79
C THR A 200 -7.28 -9.04 18.07
N ASN A 201 -6.42 -8.85 17.07
CA ASN A 201 -5.19 -8.06 17.23
C ASN A 201 -5.46 -6.57 17.45
N ILE A 202 -6.52 -6.03 16.85
CA ILE A 202 -6.87 -4.61 16.97
C ILE A 202 -7.90 -4.34 18.08
N ALA A 203 -8.41 -5.38 18.74
CA ALA A 203 -9.48 -5.28 19.72
C ALA A 203 -9.16 -4.33 20.88
N GLU A 204 -7.94 -4.37 21.39
CA GLU A 204 -7.49 -3.49 22.47
C GLU A 204 -7.40 -2.03 22.04
N GLU A 205 -6.90 -1.78 20.81
CA GLU A 205 -6.80 -0.43 20.24
C GLU A 205 -8.17 0.23 20.09
N TYR A 206 -9.17 -0.54 19.68
CA TYR A 206 -10.53 -0.07 19.45
C TYR A 206 -11.47 -0.23 20.66
N GLY A 207 -11.01 -0.76 21.78
CA GLY A 207 -11.77 -0.86 23.03
C GLY A 207 -12.82 -1.97 23.08
N PHE A 208 -12.72 -3.00 22.24
CA PHE A 208 -13.58 -4.17 22.29
C PHE A 208 -12.80 -5.43 22.67
N LYS A 209 -13.49 -6.54 22.96
CA LYS A 209 -12.84 -7.77 23.43
C LYS A 209 -13.39 -9.00 22.71
N ARG A 210 -12.48 -9.96 22.43
CA ARG A 210 -12.88 -11.29 21.98
C ARG A 210 -13.39 -12.12 23.16
N THR A 211 -14.46 -12.86 22.94
CA THR A 211 -15.07 -13.77 23.92
C THR A 211 -15.56 -15.06 23.25
N ARG A 212 -16.13 -15.97 24.02
CA ARG A 212 -16.85 -17.13 23.48
C ARG A 212 -18.31 -16.78 23.29
N GLY A 213 -18.85 -17.11 22.11
CA GLY A 213 -20.28 -17.01 21.79
C GLY A 213 -21.07 -18.19 22.34
N GLU A 214 -22.36 -18.18 22.06
CA GLU A 214 -23.20 -19.37 22.20
C GLU A 214 -22.64 -20.46 21.28
N ASN A 215 -22.68 -21.70 21.66
CA ASN A 215 -22.13 -22.85 20.93
C ASN A 215 -20.59 -22.88 20.76
N SER A 216 -19.83 -22.30 21.66
CA SER A 216 -18.34 -22.29 21.64
C SER A 216 -17.67 -21.61 20.45
N TYR A 217 -18.39 -20.86 19.63
CA TYR A 217 -17.84 -20.05 18.55
C TYR A 217 -17.21 -18.74 19.06
N ASN A 218 -16.34 -18.15 18.26
CA ASN A 218 -15.77 -16.84 18.58
C ASN A 218 -16.84 -15.75 18.49
N ALA A 219 -16.86 -14.85 19.47
CA ALA A 219 -17.69 -13.66 19.48
C ALA A 219 -16.88 -12.44 19.95
N PHE A 220 -17.39 -11.26 19.72
CA PHE A 220 -16.80 -10.00 20.17
C PHE A 220 -17.82 -9.23 21.02
N VAL A 221 -17.33 -8.65 22.11
CA VAL A 221 -18.12 -7.79 23.04
C VAL A 221 -17.60 -6.37 22.94
N GLY A 222 -18.50 -5.41 23.00
CA GLY A 222 -18.18 -3.99 22.87
C GLY A 222 -18.41 -3.43 21.48
N ILE A 223 -18.95 -4.23 20.56
CA ILE A 223 -19.26 -3.81 19.20
C ILE A 223 -20.60 -4.36 18.71
N LYS A 224 -21.24 -3.57 17.82
CA LYS A 224 -22.40 -3.99 17.04
C LYS A 224 -22.32 -3.41 15.62
N LEU A 225 -23.05 -4.00 14.69
CA LEU A 225 -23.13 -3.49 13.33
C LEU A 225 -24.18 -2.36 13.24
N LYS A 226 -23.89 -1.36 12.42
CA LYS A 226 -24.91 -0.39 11.98
C LYS A 226 -26.00 -1.16 11.24
N VAL A 227 -27.24 -1.01 11.66
CA VAL A 227 -28.39 -1.57 10.94
C VAL A 227 -28.51 -0.75 9.65
N SER A 228 -28.38 -1.41 8.49
CA SER A 228 -28.79 -0.79 7.24
C SER A 228 -30.31 -0.56 7.35
N GLU A 229 -30.77 0.70 7.40
CA GLU A 229 -32.17 1.00 7.16
C GLU A 229 -32.51 0.48 5.75
N SER A 230 -33.11 -0.70 5.72
CA SER A 230 -33.78 -1.18 4.53
C SER A 230 -34.92 -0.20 4.26
N ASN A 231 -34.82 0.56 3.17
CA ASN A 231 -35.92 1.34 2.63
C ASN A 231 -37.15 0.43 2.49
N ASN A 232 -37.99 0.35 3.51
CA ASN A 232 -39.40 -0.01 3.38
C ASN A 232 -40.12 1.21 2.80
N GLY A 233 -39.93 1.43 1.51
CA GLY A 233 -40.78 2.25 0.68
C GLY A 233 -41.78 1.35 -0.01
N GLY A 234 -42.74 0.84 0.74
CA GLY A 234 -43.98 0.33 0.19
C GLY A 234 -44.98 1.48 0.07
N ASN A 235 -45.38 1.78 -1.11
CA ASN A 235 -46.73 1.91 -1.63
C ASN A 235 -46.67 2.46 -3.04
#